data_11da6d202089beca467f3132df7ab4ab
#
_entry.id   11da6d202089beca467f3132df7ab4ab
#
_cell.length_a   1.000
_cell.length_b   1.000
_cell.length_c   1.000
_cell.angle_alpha   90.00
_cell.angle_beta   90.00
_cell.angle_gamma   90.00
#
_symmetry.space_group_name_H-M   'P 1'
#
loop_
_entity.id
_entity.type
_entity.pdbx_description
1 polymer ?
#
loop_
_entity_poly.entity_id
_entity_poly.type
_entity_poly.pdbx_seq_one_letter_code
_entity_poly.pdbx_strand_id
1 'polypeptide(L)'
;MSAIVCLRASLAFALLFTSGYTAAQQRTLPPMKIEQLTPHVYRYGGLTNGAFVVGRDGIAVIDGQICGSNGTQWLKDELKKRFPGVPGKYTGRSHDHEMHICGLEVFSDTARAISHVNAKGHIIREKRRTVVPEITFDERMTIDLGGIEVVLFYLGPTHTDNLIQVHIPSEKVLIAVDFVREGKSLAMPELRDLNLDNSIRALGYLGRMEDVDIVVPGHGGITTQQSFIYVRDFLVALKERVLEQMVAGKGIEDILKTVTMDDFSDYGWFHQWIRANVITMWELMYHYREPTLDPGCYECDFPIGFPVGEVDKFNGP
;
A
#
# COMPACT_ATOMS: atom_id res chain seq x y z
N MET A 1 -33.81 60.92 58.32
CA MET A 1 -33.75 60.51 56.91
C MET A 1 -32.47 59.72 56.69
N SER A 2 -32.57 58.39 56.80
CA SER A 2 -31.42 57.46 56.79
C SER A 2 -31.24 56.84 55.39
N ALA A 3 -30.09 56.99 54.78
CA ALA A 3 -29.76 56.35 53.57
C ALA A 3 -29.14 54.95 53.82
N ILE A 4 -29.77 53.92 53.31
CA ILE A 4 -29.30 52.54 53.39
C ILE A 4 -28.40 52.30 52.18
N VAL A 5 -27.12 52.04 52.45
CA VAL A 5 -26.12 51.63 51.40
C VAL A 5 -26.18 50.11 51.32
N CYS A 6 -26.64 49.56 50.15
CA CYS A 6 -26.54 48.16 49.82
C CYS A 6 -25.16 47.83 49.24
N LEU A 7 -24.37 47.08 50.00
CA LEU A 7 -23.08 46.51 49.53
C LEU A 7 -23.38 45.21 48.78
N ARG A 8 -23.19 45.18 47.47
CA ARG A 8 -23.22 43.95 46.69
C ARG A 8 -21.82 43.33 46.65
N ALA A 9 -21.63 42.19 47.29
CA ALA A 9 -20.45 41.38 47.21
C ALA A 9 -20.51 40.56 45.93
N SER A 10 -19.67 40.83 44.96
CA SER A 10 -19.46 40.03 43.76
C SER A 10 -18.44 38.94 44.06
N LEU A 11 -18.89 37.68 44.23
CA LEU A 11 -17.98 36.51 44.24
C LEU A 11 -17.57 36.21 42.79
N ALA A 12 -16.33 36.48 42.47
CA ALA A 12 -15.70 36.00 41.23
C ALA A 12 -15.25 34.55 41.41
N PHE A 13 -15.96 33.63 40.78
CA PHE A 13 -15.57 32.22 40.69
C PHE A 13 -14.54 32.09 39.58
N ALA A 14 -13.24 32.04 39.93
CA ALA A 14 -12.18 31.73 39.00
C ALA A 14 -12.15 30.21 38.74
N LEU A 15 -12.76 29.78 37.65
CA LEU A 15 -12.62 28.43 37.11
C LEU A 15 -11.20 28.28 36.53
N LEU A 16 -10.31 27.65 37.27
CA LEU A 16 -9.01 27.16 36.78
C LEU A 16 -9.27 25.98 35.84
N PHE A 17 -9.37 26.27 34.56
CA PHE A 17 -9.20 25.23 33.51
C PHE A 17 -7.74 24.82 33.49
N THR A 18 -7.39 23.78 34.23
CA THR A 18 -6.17 23.03 33.98
C THR A 18 -6.38 22.21 32.70
N SER A 19 -6.04 22.77 31.57
CA SER A 19 -5.89 22.04 30.31
C SER A 19 -4.79 21.00 30.51
N GLY A 20 -5.20 19.78 30.86
CA GLY A 20 -4.34 18.62 30.80
C GLY A 20 -3.96 18.39 29.34
N TYR A 21 -2.85 18.94 28.91
CA TYR A 21 -2.15 18.49 27.72
C TYR A 21 -1.70 17.05 28.03
N THR A 22 -2.51 16.07 27.63
CA THR A 22 -2.02 14.70 27.49
C THR A 22 -0.94 14.76 26.44
N ALA A 23 0.31 14.67 26.86
CA ALA A 23 1.43 14.49 25.96
C ALA A 23 1.10 13.28 25.08
N ALA A 24 0.91 13.52 23.78
CA ALA A 24 0.73 12.46 22.82
C ALA A 24 1.94 11.53 22.99
N GLN A 25 1.67 10.32 23.43
CA GLN A 25 2.70 9.32 23.67
C GLN A 25 3.43 9.12 22.33
N GLN A 26 4.64 9.64 22.23
CA GLN A 26 5.46 9.55 21.04
C GLN A 26 5.69 8.05 20.81
N ARG A 27 4.96 7.46 19.84
CA ARG A 27 5.15 6.06 19.47
C ARG A 27 6.58 5.93 18.98
N THR A 28 7.42 5.28 19.76
CA THR A 28 8.78 4.94 19.33
C THR A 28 8.68 3.98 18.15
N LEU A 29 9.23 4.39 17.00
CA LEU A 29 9.29 3.53 15.83
C LEU A 29 10.16 2.30 16.15
N PRO A 30 9.82 1.11 15.62
CA PRO A 30 10.67 -0.05 15.72
C PRO A 30 12.08 0.24 15.19
N PRO A 31 13.13 -0.33 15.78
CA PRO A 31 14.49 -0.14 15.31
C PRO A 31 14.67 -0.67 13.90
N MET A 32 15.42 0.07 13.08
CA MET A 32 15.76 -0.35 11.73
C MET A 32 16.63 -1.60 11.73
N LYS A 33 16.35 -2.52 10.83
CA LYS A 33 17.08 -3.79 10.66
C LYS A 33 17.34 -4.06 9.18
N ILE A 34 18.41 -4.80 8.89
CA ILE A 34 18.67 -5.42 7.60
C ILE A 34 18.68 -6.94 7.83
N GLU A 35 17.95 -7.62 6.97
CA GLU A 35 17.88 -9.07 6.92
C GLU A 35 18.29 -9.53 5.52
N GLN A 36 19.29 -10.40 5.43
CA GLN A 36 19.68 -11.02 4.17
C GLN A 36 18.75 -12.19 3.89
N LEU A 37 18.06 -12.16 2.74
CA LEU A 37 17.11 -13.20 2.32
C LEU A 37 17.77 -14.23 1.43
N THR A 38 18.61 -13.78 0.51
CA THR A 38 19.36 -14.57 -0.44
C THR A 38 20.76 -13.96 -0.63
N PRO A 39 21.67 -14.54 -1.43
CA PRO A 39 22.99 -13.95 -1.62
C PRO A 39 22.97 -12.50 -2.10
N HIS A 40 21.93 -12.09 -2.85
CA HIS A 40 21.86 -10.76 -3.48
C HIS A 40 20.71 -9.90 -2.98
N VAL A 41 19.68 -10.46 -2.33
CA VAL A 41 18.47 -9.75 -1.92
C VAL A 41 18.40 -9.60 -0.41
N TYR A 42 18.08 -8.38 0.02
CA TYR A 42 17.97 -7.99 1.43
C TYR A 42 16.65 -7.26 1.67
N ARG A 43 15.98 -7.59 2.78
CA ARG A 43 14.93 -6.77 3.34
C ARG A 43 15.54 -5.77 4.32
N TYR A 44 15.00 -4.57 4.37
CA TYR A 44 15.30 -3.61 5.42
C TYR A 44 14.05 -2.91 5.91
N GLY A 45 14.06 -2.45 7.13
CA GLY A 45 12.94 -1.68 7.66
C GLY A 45 12.79 -1.73 9.15
N GLY A 46 11.76 -1.04 9.62
CA GLY A 46 11.30 -1.00 11.00
C GLY A 46 9.78 -1.14 11.02
N LEU A 47 9.04 -0.04 10.87
CA LEU A 47 7.58 -0.05 10.75
C LEU A 47 7.12 -0.52 9.37
N THR A 48 7.81 -0.10 8.32
CA THR A 48 7.59 -0.51 6.93
C THR A 48 8.80 -1.27 6.42
N ASN A 49 8.60 -2.15 5.46
CA ASN A 49 9.65 -2.84 4.77
C ASN A 49 9.99 -2.14 3.46
N GLY A 50 11.27 -2.08 3.17
CA GLY A 50 11.82 -1.91 1.85
C GLY A 50 12.76 -3.08 1.54
N ALA A 51 13.31 -3.12 0.35
CA ALA A 51 14.28 -4.11 -0.05
C ALA A 51 15.44 -3.47 -0.82
N PHE A 52 16.57 -4.17 -0.89
CA PHE A 52 17.61 -3.80 -1.83
C PHE A 52 18.26 -5.05 -2.44
N VAL A 53 18.72 -4.87 -3.66
CA VAL A 53 19.37 -5.92 -4.44
C VAL A 53 20.80 -5.48 -4.76
N VAL A 54 21.77 -6.33 -4.47
CA VAL A 54 23.20 -6.05 -4.68
C VAL A 54 23.71 -6.88 -5.85
N GLY A 55 24.05 -6.20 -6.92
CA GLY A 55 24.75 -6.80 -8.06
C GLY A 55 26.21 -6.32 -8.15
N ARG A 56 26.93 -6.84 -9.13
CA ARG A 56 28.32 -6.44 -9.38
C ARG A 56 28.45 -4.95 -9.74
N ASP A 57 27.46 -4.42 -10.48
CA ASP A 57 27.52 -3.08 -11.06
C ASP A 57 26.81 -2.01 -10.20
N GLY A 58 26.25 -2.38 -9.06
CA GLY A 58 25.59 -1.46 -8.13
C GLY A 58 24.45 -2.07 -7.35
N ILE A 59 23.78 -1.21 -6.61
CA ILE A 59 22.65 -1.56 -5.73
C ILE A 59 21.38 -0.88 -6.25
N ALA A 60 20.29 -1.65 -6.34
CA ALA A 60 18.93 -1.12 -6.47
C ALA A 60 18.23 -1.15 -5.13
N VAL A 61 17.75 0.00 -4.67
CA VAL A 61 16.94 0.15 -3.45
C VAL A 61 15.48 0.27 -3.85
N ILE A 62 14.63 -0.58 -3.30
CA ILE A 62 13.18 -0.57 -3.52
C ILE A 62 12.51 -0.04 -2.26
N ASP A 63 11.77 1.03 -2.45
CA ASP A 63 11.14 1.87 -1.44
C ASP A 63 12.11 2.62 -0.51
N GLY A 64 11.55 3.58 0.20
CA GLY A 64 12.15 4.31 1.31
C GLY A 64 11.54 3.85 2.62
N GLN A 65 11.28 4.81 3.50
CA GLN A 65 10.68 4.55 4.80
C GLN A 65 9.60 5.60 5.10
N ILE A 66 8.89 5.43 6.20
CA ILE A 66 7.94 6.45 6.68
C ILE A 66 8.62 7.79 6.89
N CYS A 67 7.94 8.85 6.49
CA CYS A 67 8.44 10.21 6.62
C CYS A 67 8.81 10.56 8.07
N GLY A 68 9.98 11.18 8.25
CA GLY A 68 10.49 11.60 9.56
C GLY A 68 11.19 10.51 10.37
N SER A 69 11.30 9.26 9.84
CA SER A 69 12.01 8.18 10.54
C SER A 69 13.54 8.21 10.42
N ASN A 70 14.10 8.98 9.49
CA ASN A 70 15.51 8.91 9.07
C ASN A 70 15.98 7.51 8.61
N GLY A 71 15.05 6.57 8.43
CA GLY A 71 15.38 5.18 8.11
C GLY A 71 16.08 5.01 6.77
N THR A 72 15.75 5.82 5.77
CA THR A 72 16.39 5.77 4.46
C THR A 72 17.83 6.31 4.50
N GLN A 73 18.10 7.35 5.30
CA GLN A 73 19.47 7.83 5.54
C GLN A 73 20.29 6.75 6.29
N TRP A 74 19.73 6.16 7.32
CA TRP A 74 20.35 5.04 8.03
C TRP A 74 20.71 3.90 7.07
N LEU A 75 19.81 3.54 6.15
CA LEU A 75 20.10 2.52 5.13
C LEU A 75 21.30 2.92 4.27
N LYS A 76 21.34 4.16 3.77
CA LYS A 76 22.47 4.63 2.95
C LYS A 76 23.80 4.47 3.67
N ASP A 77 23.83 4.80 4.97
CA ASP A 77 25.04 4.68 5.79
C ASP A 77 25.43 3.20 6.02
N GLU A 78 24.46 2.32 6.22
CA GLU A 78 24.68 0.87 6.32
C GLU A 78 25.18 0.25 5.02
N LEU A 79 24.64 0.66 3.86
CA LEU A 79 25.10 0.19 2.57
C LEU A 79 26.58 0.56 2.31
N LYS A 80 26.99 1.77 2.64
CA LYS A 80 28.40 2.21 2.54
C LYS A 80 29.34 1.33 3.39
N LYS A 81 28.89 0.91 4.56
CA LYS A 81 29.70 0.06 5.47
C LYS A 81 29.75 -1.38 4.99
N ARG A 82 28.64 -1.93 4.52
CA ARG A 82 28.52 -3.36 4.13
C ARG A 82 29.06 -3.66 2.75
N PHE A 83 28.91 -2.70 1.83
CA PHE A 83 29.28 -2.84 0.43
C PHE A 83 30.17 -1.69 -0.02
N PRO A 84 31.40 -1.59 0.55
CA PRO A 84 32.32 -0.50 0.21
C PRO A 84 32.67 -0.50 -1.26
N GLY A 85 32.51 0.64 -1.93
CA GLY A 85 32.79 0.80 -3.36
C GLY A 85 31.67 0.37 -4.30
N VAL A 86 30.57 -0.21 -3.82
CA VAL A 86 29.40 -0.54 -4.64
C VAL A 86 28.39 0.62 -4.56
N PRO A 87 28.13 1.35 -5.65
CA PRO A 87 27.26 2.53 -5.61
C PRO A 87 25.77 2.12 -5.55
N GLY A 88 24.97 2.92 -4.86
CA GLY A 88 23.53 2.92 -5.08
C GLY A 88 23.24 3.44 -6.49
N LYS A 89 22.72 2.61 -7.37
CA LYS A 89 22.56 2.90 -8.81
C LYS A 89 21.12 3.27 -9.17
N TYR A 90 20.18 2.67 -8.48
CA TYR A 90 18.75 2.92 -8.71
C TYR A 90 17.96 2.98 -7.41
N THR A 91 16.92 3.83 -7.38
CA THR A 91 15.87 3.79 -6.36
C THR A 91 14.53 3.55 -7.05
N GLY A 92 13.87 2.43 -6.74
CA GLY A 92 12.53 2.08 -7.18
C GLY A 92 11.48 2.45 -6.14
N ARG A 93 10.28 2.79 -6.60
CA ARG A 93 9.10 2.99 -5.75
C ARG A 93 8.06 1.96 -6.11
N SER A 94 7.60 1.21 -5.12
CA SER A 94 6.51 0.26 -5.32
C SER A 94 5.21 0.97 -5.69
N HIS A 95 4.92 2.10 -5.03
CA HIS A 95 3.79 2.99 -5.28
C HIS A 95 4.06 4.36 -4.64
N ASP A 96 3.09 5.28 -4.64
CA ASP A 96 3.29 6.67 -4.21
C ASP A 96 2.96 6.98 -2.74
N HIS A 97 2.61 5.99 -1.90
CA HIS A 97 2.31 6.26 -0.50
C HIS A 97 3.53 6.69 0.31
N GLU A 98 3.38 7.76 1.10
CA GLU A 98 4.47 8.36 1.88
C GLU A 98 5.11 7.43 2.91
N MET A 99 4.41 6.38 3.32
CA MET A 99 4.99 5.37 4.22
C MET A 99 6.13 4.57 3.59
N HIS A 100 6.23 4.58 2.24
CA HIS A 100 7.17 3.77 1.48
C HIS A 100 8.16 4.57 0.65
N ILE A 101 7.90 5.85 0.38
CA ILE A 101 8.73 6.61 -0.57
C ILE A 101 9.55 7.72 0.06
N CYS A 102 9.36 8.04 1.34
CA CYS A 102 10.09 9.15 1.96
C CYS A 102 11.57 8.84 2.14
N GLY A 103 12.39 9.88 1.99
CA GLY A 103 13.83 9.83 2.24
C GLY A 103 14.64 9.28 1.07
N LEU A 104 14.04 8.85 -0.05
CA LEU A 104 14.78 8.32 -1.20
C LEU A 104 15.69 9.37 -1.87
N GLU A 105 15.45 10.65 -1.62
CA GLU A 105 16.30 11.77 -2.07
C GLU A 105 17.73 11.68 -1.54
N VAL A 106 17.98 10.97 -0.44
CA VAL A 106 19.35 10.79 0.09
C VAL A 106 20.27 10.05 -0.91
N PHE A 107 19.71 9.30 -1.85
CA PHE A 107 20.43 8.58 -2.88
C PHE A 107 20.63 9.37 -4.18
N SER A 108 20.11 10.61 -4.29
CA SER A 108 20.16 11.40 -5.53
C SER A 108 21.58 11.79 -5.99
N ASP A 109 22.57 11.61 -5.15
CA ASP A 109 23.98 11.81 -5.48
C ASP A 109 24.55 10.70 -6.38
N THR A 110 23.95 9.51 -6.38
CA THR A 110 24.47 8.34 -7.12
C THR A 110 23.38 7.58 -7.87
N ALA A 111 22.16 7.52 -7.35
CA ALA A 111 21.09 6.67 -7.87
C ALA A 111 20.09 7.44 -8.72
N ARG A 112 19.63 6.80 -9.80
CA ARG A 112 18.52 7.28 -10.61
C ARG A 112 17.19 6.78 -10.06
N ALA A 113 16.22 7.67 -10.03
CA ALA A 113 14.90 7.42 -9.47
C ALA A 113 13.95 6.83 -10.52
N ILE A 114 13.32 5.69 -10.18
CA ILE A 114 12.40 4.92 -11.07
C ILE A 114 11.04 4.79 -10.41
N SER A 115 9.95 4.90 -11.19
CA SER A 115 8.60 4.55 -10.77
C SER A 115 7.71 4.15 -11.94
N HIS A 116 6.51 3.65 -11.63
CA HIS A 116 5.43 3.62 -12.60
C HIS A 116 5.06 5.05 -13.04
N VAL A 117 4.63 5.24 -14.29
CA VAL A 117 4.29 6.57 -14.83
C VAL A 117 3.23 7.29 -14.02
N ASN A 118 2.20 6.59 -13.54
CA ASN A 118 1.14 7.16 -12.70
C ASN A 118 1.69 7.67 -11.35
N ALA A 119 2.58 6.91 -10.71
CA ALA A 119 3.20 7.33 -9.44
C ALA A 119 3.93 8.66 -9.57
N LYS A 120 4.64 8.90 -10.69
CA LYS A 120 5.28 10.19 -10.95
C LYS A 120 4.27 11.34 -10.98
N GLY A 121 3.12 11.12 -11.64
CA GLY A 121 2.04 12.11 -11.71
C GLY A 121 1.52 12.49 -10.31
N HIS A 122 1.25 11.49 -9.47
CA HIS A 122 0.80 11.70 -8.09
C HIS A 122 1.85 12.39 -7.23
N ILE A 123 3.11 11.95 -7.30
CA ILE A 123 4.23 12.54 -6.56
C ILE A 123 4.35 14.06 -6.83
N ILE A 124 4.24 14.47 -8.09
CA ILE A 124 4.31 15.88 -8.49
C ILE A 124 3.08 16.64 -8.01
N ARG A 125 1.88 16.14 -8.31
CA ARG A 125 0.60 16.80 -7.99
C ARG A 125 0.43 17.01 -6.49
N GLU A 126 0.76 15.99 -5.70
CA GLU A 126 0.53 15.97 -4.26
C GLU A 126 1.76 16.43 -3.46
N LYS A 127 2.84 16.79 -4.16
CA LYS A 127 4.09 17.26 -3.54
C LYS A 127 4.64 16.28 -2.49
N ARG A 128 4.63 14.98 -2.84
CA ARG A 128 5.11 13.92 -1.95
C ARG A 128 6.58 14.16 -1.56
N ARG A 129 6.93 13.85 -0.31
CA ARG A 129 8.29 14.04 0.24
C ARG A 129 9.26 12.96 -0.25
N THR A 130 9.60 13.04 -1.52
CA THR A 130 10.55 12.14 -2.19
C THR A 130 11.11 12.82 -3.42
N VAL A 131 12.21 12.30 -3.98
CA VAL A 131 12.71 12.76 -5.28
C VAL A 131 11.73 12.37 -6.40
N VAL A 132 11.47 13.31 -7.30
CA VAL A 132 10.64 13.04 -8.49
C VAL A 132 11.34 12.02 -9.38
N PRO A 133 10.69 10.90 -9.78
CA PRO A 133 11.29 9.90 -10.63
C PRO A 133 11.74 10.45 -11.99
N GLU A 134 12.98 10.14 -12.37
CA GLU A 134 13.55 10.50 -13.66
C GLU A 134 13.15 9.50 -14.74
N ILE A 135 13.16 8.22 -14.38
CA ILE A 135 12.83 7.11 -15.27
C ILE A 135 11.44 6.62 -14.90
N THR A 136 10.58 6.46 -15.91
CA THR A 136 9.25 5.89 -15.74
C THR A 136 9.02 4.76 -16.74
N PHE A 137 8.14 3.85 -16.37
CA PHE A 137 7.63 2.78 -17.24
C PHE A 137 6.12 2.62 -16.98
N ASP A 138 5.40 1.96 -17.87
CA ASP A 138 3.97 1.69 -17.78
C ASP A 138 3.64 0.22 -17.52
N GLU A 139 4.24 -0.73 -18.23
CA GLU A 139 3.92 -2.15 -18.04
C GLU A 139 5.05 -2.92 -17.34
N ARG A 140 6.26 -2.84 -17.88
CA ARG A 140 7.40 -3.63 -17.42
C ARG A 140 8.71 -2.94 -17.69
N MET A 141 9.65 -3.09 -16.76
CA MET A 141 11.03 -2.65 -16.90
C MET A 141 11.96 -3.68 -16.25
N THR A 142 13.08 -3.98 -16.90
CA THR A 142 14.14 -4.83 -16.34
C THR A 142 15.41 -3.99 -16.13
N ILE A 143 16.01 -4.14 -14.97
CA ILE A 143 17.29 -3.54 -14.59
C ILE A 143 18.30 -4.68 -14.44
N ASP A 144 19.41 -4.63 -15.14
CA ASP A 144 20.55 -5.51 -14.90
C ASP A 144 21.56 -4.80 -13.97
N LEU A 145 21.88 -5.45 -12.87
CA LEU A 145 22.87 -5.00 -11.88
C LEU A 145 24.23 -5.71 -12.04
N GLY A 146 24.53 -6.19 -13.24
CA GLY A 146 25.74 -6.94 -13.52
C GLY A 146 25.60 -8.42 -13.21
N GLY A 147 24.58 -9.04 -13.81
CA GLY A 147 24.26 -10.46 -13.71
C GLY A 147 23.09 -10.79 -12.79
N ILE A 148 22.51 -9.79 -12.13
CA ILE A 148 21.26 -9.95 -11.37
C ILE A 148 20.19 -9.05 -11.99
N GLU A 149 19.15 -9.66 -12.53
CA GLU A 149 18.01 -8.95 -13.09
C GLU A 149 16.99 -8.59 -11.99
N VAL A 150 16.57 -7.34 -12.00
CA VAL A 150 15.47 -6.81 -11.18
C VAL A 150 14.34 -6.41 -12.12
N VAL A 151 13.25 -7.13 -12.07
CA VAL A 151 12.11 -6.96 -12.97
C VAL A 151 11.00 -6.22 -12.25
N LEU A 152 10.72 -5.00 -12.68
CA LEU A 152 9.60 -4.19 -12.20
C LEU A 152 8.43 -4.39 -13.16
N PHE A 153 7.23 -4.67 -12.65
CA PHE A 153 6.06 -4.87 -13.51
C PHE A 153 4.76 -4.40 -12.85
N TYR A 154 3.85 -3.95 -13.67
CA TYR A 154 2.55 -3.42 -13.29
C TYR A 154 1.44 -4.41 -13.71
N LEU A 155 0.50 -4.64 -12.83
CA LEU A 155 -0.64 -5.55 -13.06
C LEU A 155 -1.98 -4.81 -13.24
N GLY A 156 -1.92 -3.54 -13.61
CA GLY A 156 -3.08 -2.66 -13.59
C GLY A 156 -3.36 -2.09 -12.20
N PRO A 157 -4.39 -1.24 -12.06
CA PRO A 157 -4.76 -0.66 -10.76
C PRO A 157 -5.17 -1.76 -9.79
N THR A 158 -4.56 -1.75 -8.59
CA THR A 158 -4.83 -2.70 -7.51
C THR A 158 -5.01 -1.95 -6.19
N HIS A 159 -4.05 -2.03 -5.25
CA HIS A 159 -4.01 -1.23 -4.03
C HIS A 159 -3.99 0.29 -4.33
N THR A 160 -3.26 0.67 -5.38
CA THR A 160 -3.31 1.99 -6.01
C THR A 160 -3.34 1.82 -7.53
N ASP A 161 -3.51 2.92 -8.27
CA ASP A 161 -3.40 2.95 -9.73
C ASP A 161 -1.95 2.89 -10.25
N ASN A 162 -1.00 2.70 -9.35
CA ASN A 162 0.42 2.77 -9.66
C ASN A 162 1.28 1.75 -8.90
N LEU A 163 0.66 0.82 -8.16
CA LEU A 163 1.38 -0.22 -7.43
C LEU A 163 2.02 -1.22 -8.39
N ILE A 164 3.34 -1.33 -8.32
CA ILE A 164 4.12 -2.32 -9.05
C ILE A 164 4.58 -3.46 -8.14
N GLN A 165 4.94 -4.56 -8.77
CA GLN A 165 5.66 -5.67 -8.15
C GLN A 165 7.10 -5.66 -8.61
N VAL A 166 8.02 -6.14 -7.78
CA VAL A 166 9.44 -6.25 -8.14
C VAL A 166 9.90 -7.69 -7.95
N HIS A 167 10.29 -8.34 -9.04
CA HIS A 167 10.70 -9.74 -9.06
C HIS A 167 12.19 -9.87 -9.35
N ILE A 168 12.85 -10.74 -8.61
CA ILE A 168 14.25 -11.14 -8.81
C ILE A 168 14.25 -12.64 -9.13
N PRO A 169 14.10 -13.01 -10.43
CA PRO A 169 13.85 -14.39 -10.83
C PRO A 169 14.96 -15.36 -10.40
N SER A 170 16.23 -14.96 -10.58
CA SER A 170 17.38 -15.79 -10.21
C SER A 170 17.48 -16.11 -8.73
N GLU A 171 16.84 -15.27 -7.88
CA GLU A 171 16.81 -15.39 -6.42
C GLU A 171 15.46 -15.88 -5.92
N LYS A 172 14.46 -16.03 -6.80
CA LYS A 172 13.08 -16.41 -6.49
C LYS A 172 12.42 -15.54 -5.43
N VAL A 173 12.70 -14.24 -5.46
CA VAL A 173 12.16 -13.25 -4.54
C VAL A 173 11.19 -12.33 -5.25
N LEU A 174 10.02 -12.13 -4.67
CA LEU A 174 9.03 -11.14 -5.07
C LEU A 174 8.84 -10.09 -3.97
N ILE A 175 9.05 -8.83 -4.29
CA ILE A 175 8.76 -7.71 -3.40
C ILE A 175 7.36 -7.21 -3.78
N ALA A 176 6.40 -7.38 -2.87
CA ALA A 176 4.97 -7.12 -3.06
C ALA A 176 4.44 -6.22 -1.93
N VAL A 177 4.86 -4.96 -1.98
CA VAL A 177 4.53 -3.96 -0.97
C VAL A 177 3.03 -3.70 -0.94
N ASP A 178 2.44 -3.68 0.27
CA ASP A 178 1.04 -3.35 0.57
C ASP A 178 -0.04 -4.15 -0.18
N PHE A 179 0.34 -5.25 -0.79
CA PHE A 179 -0.60 -6.13 -1.46
C PHE A 179 -0.95 -7.37 -0.63
N VAL A 180 -0.02 -7.79 0.23
CA VAL A 180 -0.20 -8.86 1.22
C VAL A 180 0.54 -8.51 2.51
N ARG A 181 0.31 -9.30 3.54
CA ARG A 181 1.05 -9.32 4.81
C ARG A 181 1.57 -10.71 5.09
N GLU A 182 2.36 -10.82 6.15
CA GLU A 182 2.86 -12.09 6.64
C GLU A 182 1.73 -13.09 6.93
N GLY A 183 1.86 -14.29 6.37
CA GLY A 183 1.01 -15.44 6.66
C GLY A 183 -0.45 -15.27 6.23
N LYS A 184 -1.34 -15.87 7.01
CA LYS A 184 -2.78 -15.83 6.85
C LYS A 184 -3.33 -14.56 7.52
N SER A 185 -3.32 -13.44 6.81
CA SER A 185 -3.67 -12.13 7.36
C SER A 185 -4.50 -11.30 6.39
N LEU A 186 -5.31 -10.38 6.93
CA LEU A 186 -5.92 -9.34 6.09
C LEU A 186 -4.83 -8.38 5.59
N ALA A 187 -4.96 -7.92 4.36
CA ALA A 187 -3.93 -7.10 3.73
C ALA A 187 -3.89 -5.68 4.29
N MET A 188 -5.05 -5.06 4.49
CA MET A 188 -5.17 -3.65 4.86
C MET A 188 -6.40 -3.38 5.72
N PRO A 189 -6.39 -2.30 6.53
CA PRO A 189 -7.52 -1.95 7.39
C PRO A 189 -8.73 -1.43 6.59
N GLU A 190 -8.49 -0.73 5.50
CA GLU A 190 -9.51 -0.12 4.65
C GLU A 190 -9.23 -0.44 3.17
N LEU A 191 -10.30 -0.59 2.38
CA LEU A 191 -10.21 -0.99 0.97
C LEU A 191 -10.49 0.18 0.00
N ARG A 192 -10.45 1.44 0.49
CA ARG A 192 -10.98 2.61 -0.23
C ARG A 192 -10.37 2.85 -1.60
N ASP A 193 -9.05 2.66 -1.72
CA ASP A 193 -8.33 2.91 -2.97
C ASP A 193 -8.19 1.66 -3.84
N LEU A 194 -8.79 0.55 -3.39
CA LEU A 194 -8.64 -0.75 -4.02
C LEU A 194 -9.46 -0.85 -5.31
N ASN A 195 -8.81 -1.15 -6.43
CA ASN A 195 -9.52 -1.73 -7.57
C ASN A 195 -9.80 -3.21 -7.28
N LEU A 196 -11.01 -3.51 -6.82
CA LEU A 196 -11.34 -4.81 -6.25
C LEU A 196 -11.17 -5.96 -7.25
N ASP A 197 -11.77 -5.86 -8.42
CA ASP A 197 -11.79 -6.96 -9.40
C ASP A 197 -10.40 -7.24 -9.97
N ASN A 198 -9.65 -6.18 -10.25
CA ASN A 198 -8.28 -6.34 -10.70
C ASN A 198 -7.37 -6.87 -9.58
N SER A 199 -7.58 -6.45 -8.33
CA SER A 199 -6.83 -6.99 -7.18
C SER A 199 -7.06 -8.48 -7.00
N ILE A 200 -8.30 -8.95 -7.08
CA ILE A 200 -8.62 -10.39 -7.01
C ILE A 200 -7.88 -11.18 -8.10
N ARG A 201 -7.86 -10.66 -9.35
CA ARG A 201 -7.12 -11.30 -10.45
C ARG A 201 -5.61 -11.28 -10.25
N ALA A 202 -5.06 -10.13 -9.88
CA ALA A 202 -3.63 -9.96 -9.64
C ALA A 202 -3.14 -10.84 -8.49
N LEU A 203 -3.88 -10.94 -7.39
CA LEU A 203 -3.60 -11.86 -6.28
C LEU A 203 -3.60 -13.32 -6.75
N GLY A 204 -4.58 -13.70 -7.58
CA GLY A 204 -4.62 -15.03 -8.17
C GLY A 204 -3.46 -15.33 -9.10
N TYR A 205 -2.98 -14.34 -9.86
CA TYR A 205 -1.80 -14.47 -10.70
C TYR A 205 -0.52 -14.62 -9.86
N LEU A 206 -0.28 -13.72 -8.91
CA LEU A 206 0.90 -13.73 -8.05
C LEU A 206 0.98 -14.98 -7.16
N GLY A 207 -0.17 -15.49 -6.73
CA GLY A 207 -0.25 -16.73 -5.94
C GLY A 207 0.13 -18.01 -6.72
N ARG A 208 0.31 -17.91 -8.04
CA ARG A 208 0.69 -19.02 -8.93
C ARG A 208 1.88 -18.69 -9.85
N MET A 209 2.50 -17.54 -9.64
CA MET A 209 3.65 -17.10 -10.41
C MET A 209 4.82 -18.07 -10.21
N GLU A 210 5.50 -18.46 -11.27
CA GLU A 210 6.70 -19.30 -11.20
C GLU A 210 7.88 -18.51 -10.63
N ASP A 211 8.89 -19.24 -10.16
CA ASP A 211 10.14 -18.67 -9.62
C ASP A 211 9.95 -17.65 -8.48
N VAL A 212 9.06 -17.98 -7.54
CA VAL A 212 8.85 -17.21 -6.30
C VAL A 212 8.78 -18.16 -5.10
N ASP A 213 9.80 -18.13 -4.27
CA ASP A 213 9.84 -18.86 -3.00
C ASP A 213 9.67 -17.91 -1.79
N ILE A 214 10.11 -16.64 -1.95
CA ILE A 214 10.11 -15.63 -0.90
C ILE A 214 9.30 -14.42 -1.37
N VAL A 215 8.38 -13.96 -0.51
CA VAL A 215 7.61 -12.72 -0.72
C VAL A 215 7.96 -11.71 0.37
N VAL A 216 8.34 -10.50 -0.04
CA VAL A 216 8.62 -9.36 0.85
C VAL A 216 7.43 -8.40 0.82
N PRO A 217 6.57 -8.40 1.86
CA PRO A 217 5.45 -7.46 1.96
C PRO A 217 5.91 -6.08 2.46
N GLY A 218 5.09 -5.05 2.28
CA GLY A 218 5.35 -3.70 2.81
C GLY A 218 5.31 -3.62 4.34
N HIS A 219 4.62 -4.55 4.99
CA HIS A 219 4.46 -4.60 6.45
C HIS A 219 4.53 -6.04 6.97
N GLY A 220 5.08 -6.20 8.17
CA GLY A 220 5.20 -7.50 8.84
C GLY A 220 6.44 -8.28 8.43
N GLY A 221 6.45 -9.59 8.67
CA GLY A 221 7.54 -10.50 8.34
C GLY A 221 7.54 -10.93 6.87
N ILE A 222 8.55 -11.70 6.50
CA ILE A 222 8.62 -12.37 5.19
C ILE A 222 7.52 -13.43 5.08
N THR A 223 7.00 -13.62 3.88
CA THR A 223 5.94 -14.59 3.63
C THR A 223 6.19 -15.38 2.34
N THR A 224 5.19 -16.15 1.91
CA THR A 224 5.19 -16.94 0.69
C THR A 224 4.01 -16.55 -0.21
N GLN A 225 3.97 -17.09 -1.41
CA GLN A 225 2.86 -16.88 -2.34
C GLN A 225 1.49 -17.29 -1.79
N GLN A 226 1.45 -18.17 -0.81
CA GLN A 226 0.19 -18.58 -0.18
C GLN A 226 -0.58 -17.39 0.43
N SER A 227 0.12 -16.34 0.86
CA SER A 227 -0.53 -15.12 1.38
C SER A 227 -1.39 -14.41 0.35
N PHE A 228 -1.00 -14.44 -0.94
CA PHE A 228 -1.85 -13.89 -2.02
C PHE A 228 -3.16 -14.64 -2.14
N ILE A 229 -3.12 -15.97 -2.01
CA ILE A 229 -4.30 -16.82 -2.08
C ILE A 229 -5.23 -16.54 -0.88
N TYR A 230 -4.68 -16.42 0.33
CA TYR A 230 -5.46 -16.07 1.52
C TYR A 230 -6.19 -14.73 1.37
N VAL A 231 -5.49 -13.68 0.93
CA VAL A 231 -6.10 -12.36 0.71
C VAL A 231 -7.14 -12.40 -0.39
N ARG A 232 -6.85 -13.09 -1.51
CA ARG A 232 -7.82 -13.26 -2.62
C ARG A 232 -9.11 -13.92 -2.13
N ASP A 233 -8.99 -15.04 -1.44
CA ASP A 233 -10.15 -15.83 -1.00
C ASP A 233 -11.00 -15.04 0.00
N PHE A 234 -10.36 -14.27 0.89
CA PHE A 234 -11.06 -13.33 1.76
C PHE A 234 -11.81 -12.25 0.98
N LEU A 235 -11.17 -11.60 0.00
CA LEU A 235 -11.80 -10.53 -0.79
C LEU A 235 -12.98 -11.06 -1.62
N VAL A 236 -12.85 -12.26 -2.21
CA VAL A 236 -13.94 -12.91 -2.96
C VAL A 236 -15.13 -13.18 -2.03
N ALA A 237 -14.90 -13.83 -0.90
CA ALA A 237 -15.97 -14.14 0.05
C ALA A 237 -16.63 -12.88 0.63
N LEU A 238 -15.84 -11.85 0.95
CA LEU A 238 -16.37 -10.59 1.44
C LEU A 238 -17.24 -9.88 0.39
N LYS A 239 -16.74 -9.82 -0.87
CA LYS A 239 -17.50 -9.26 -2.00
C LYS A 239 -18.83 -9.97 -2.17
N GLU A 240 -18.84 -11.30 -2.26
CA GLU A 240 -20.03 -12.11 -2.47
C GLU A 240 -21.07 -11.90 -1.36
N ARG A 241 -20.64 -11.96 -0.09
CA ARG A 241 -21.54 -11.80 1.05
C ARG A 241 -22.12 -10.40 1.19
N VAL A 242 -21.32 -9.36 0.97
CA VAL A 242 -21.81 -7.98 0.99
C VAL A 242 -22.76 -7.75 -0.19
N LEU A 243 -22.42 -8.21 -1.39
CA LEU A 243 -23.26 -8.07 -2.58
C LEU A 243 -24.62 -8.76 -2.41
N GLU A 244 -24.64 -9.97 -1.85
CA GLU A 244 -25.89 -10.70 -1.55
C GLU A 244 -26.84 -9.86 -0.68
N GLN A 245 -26.33 -9.24 0.37
CA GLN A 245 -27.13 -8.39 1.25
C GLN A 245 -27.57 -7.08 0.56
N MET A 246 -26.71 -6.51 -0.30
CA MET A 246 -27.08 -5.33 -1.10
C MET A 246 -28.20 -5.66 -2.10
N VAL A 247 -28.13 -6.79 -2.77
CA VAL A 247 -29.19 -7.27 -3.69
C VAL A 247 -30.49 -7.54 -2.94
N ALA A 248 -30.42 -7.99 -1.70
CA ALA A 248 -31.59 -8.15 -0.82
C ALA A 248 -32.13 -6.79 -0.30
N GLY A 249 -31.59 -5.67 -0.72
CA GLY A 249 -32.05 -4.32 -0.37
C GLY A 249 -31.63 -3.83 1.02
N LYS A 250 -30.68 -4.51 1.68
CA LYS A 250 -30.21 -4.13 3.01
C LYS A 250 -29.26 -2.93 2.94
N GLY A 251 -29.42 -1.99 3.87
CA GLY A 251 -28.46 -0.92 4.11
C GLY A 251 -27.25 -1.37 4.93
N ILE A 252 -26.22 -0.51 5.00
CA ILE A 252 -24.95 -0.82 5.68
C ILE A 252 -25.13 -1.23 7.13
N GLU A 253 -26.06 -0.62 7.88
CA GLU A 253 -26.33 -0.96 9.29
C GLU A 253 -26.79 -2.42 9.49
N ASP A 254 -27.56 -2.96 8.56
CA ASP A 254 -28.01 -4.35 8.60
C ASP A 254 -26.96 -5.32 8.02
N ILE A 255 -26.21 -4.88 7.02
CA ILE A 255 -25.06 -5.63 6.48
C ILE A 255 -24.03 -5.89 7.58
N LEU A 256 -23.71 -4.88 8.39
CA LEU A 256 -22.77 -5.00 9.50
C LEU A 256 -23.21 -5.98 10.61
N LYS A 257 -24.51 -6.27 10.71
CA LYS A 257 -25.04 -7.27 11.66
C LYS A 257 -25.04 -8.68 11.10
N THR A 258 -25.07 -8.81 9.77
CA THR A 258 -25.27 -10.10 9.10
C THR A 258 -24.02 -10.66 8.41
N VAL A 259 -23.11 -9.79 7.98
CA VAL A 259 -21.83 -10.20 7.33
C VAL A 259 -20.73 -10.22 8.38
N THR A 260 -20.59 -11.33 9.12
CA THR A 260 -19.63 -11.49 10.21
C THR A 260 -18.26 -12.00 9.75
N MET A 261 -18.20 -12.75 8.67
CA MET A 261 -16.97 -13.38 8.15
C MET A 261 -16.25 -14.29 9.17
N ASP A 262 -16.97 -14.90 10.09
CA ASP A 262 -16.40 -15.66 11.23
C ASP A 262 -15.50 -16.84 10.80
N ASP A 263 -15.70 -17.39 9.62
CA ASP A 263 -14.86 -18.42 9.00
C ASP A 263 -13.45 -17.91 8.62
N PHE A 264 -13.22 -16.61 8.67
CA PHE A 264 -11.92 -15.96 8.51
C PHE A 264 -11.35 -15.41 9.84
N SER A 265 -11.98 -15.76 10.98
CA SER A 265 -11.61 -15.21 12.29
C SER A 265 -10.19 -15.57 12.77
N ASP A 266 -9.58 -16.59 12.18
CA ASP A 266 -8.19 -16.98 12.41
C ASP A 266 -7.17 -16.16 11.58
N TYR A 267 -7.63 -15.25 10.70
CA TYR A 267 -6.73 -14.36 9.97
C TYR A 267 -6.15 -13.29 10.89
N GLY A 268 -4.85 -13.02 10.75
CA GLY A 268 -4.22 -11.89 11.42
C GLY A 268 -4.94 -10.58 11.09
N TRP A 269 -5.09 -9.72 12.09
CA TRP A 269 -5.80 -8.44 12.02
C TRP A 269 -7.32 -8.53 11.80
N PHE A 270 -7.92 -9.72 11.76
CA PHE A 270 -9.34 -9.91 11.52
C PHE A 270 -10.19 -9.06 12.48
N HIS A 271 -10.05 -9.25 13.78
CA HIS A 271 -10.88 -8.57 14.78
C HIS A 271 -10.72 -7.04 14.79
N GLN A 272 -9.57 -6.54 14.34
CA GLN A 272 -9.28 -5.12 14.25
C GLN A 272 -9.88 -4.48 13.00
N TRP A 273 -9.93 -5.21 11.86
CA TRP A 273 -10.19 -4.61 10.55
C TRP A 273 -11.46 -5.08 9.88
N ILE A 274 -12.07 -6.19 10.31
CA ILE A 274 -13.22 -6.76 9.61
C ILE A 274 -14.38 -5.75 9.44
N ARG A 275 -14.70 -4.99 10.47
CA ARG A 275 -15.76 -3.99 10.38
C ARG A 275 -15.47 -2.92 9.32
N ALA A 276 -14.25 -2.42 9.27
CA ALA A 276 -13.84 -1.43 8.28
C ALA A 276 -13.82 -2.05 6.87
N ASN A 277 -13.39 -3.31 6.74
CA ASN A 277 -13.40 -4.02 5.47
C ASN A 277 -14.82 -4.24 4.93
N VAL A 278 -15.80 -4.56 5.77
CA VAL A 278 -17.23 -4.68 5.38
C VAL A 278 -17.76 -3.33 4.90
N ILE A 279 -17.48 -2.24 5.64
CA ILE A 279 -17.93 -0.89 5.27
C ILE A 279 -17.34 -0.48 3.92
N THR A 280 -16.03 -0.59 3.77
CA THR A 280 -15.36 -0.15 2.55
C THR A 280 -15.66 -1.06 1.36
N MET A 281 -15.92 -2.35 1.56
CA MET A 281 -16.42 -3.23 0.50
C MET A 281 -17.81 -2.79 0.02
N TRP A 282 -18.71 -2.44 0.95
CA TRP A 282 -20.02 -1.89 0.60
C TRP A 282 -19.89 -0.56 -0.15
N GLU A 283 -19.03 0.36 0.33
CA GLU A 283 -18.76 1.64 -0.34
C GLU A 283 -18.23 1.44 -1.76
N LEU A 284 -17.25 0.56 -1.95
CA LEU A 284 -16.70 0.24 -3.27
C LEU A 284 -17.79 -0.21 -4.25
N MET A 285 -18.60 -1.18 -3.85
CA MET A 285 -19.66 -1.70 -4.72
C MET A 285 -20.79 -0.70 -4.93
N TYR A 286 -21.09 0.14 -3.94
CA TYR A 286 -22.10 1.18 -4.06
C TYR A 286 -21.68 2.28 -5.03
N HIS A 287 -20.43 2.75 -4.96
CA HIS A 287 -19.92 3.81 -5.82
C HIS A 287 -19.69 3.37 -7.27
N TYR A 288 -19.31 2.12 -7.48
CA TYR A 288 -19.14 1.55 -8.82
C TYR A 288 -20.44 0.98 -9.42
N ARG A 289 -21.55 1.13 -8.71
CA ARG A 289 -22.86 0.80 -9.27
C ARG A 289 -23.25 1.90 -10.25
N GLU A 290 -23.12 1.61 -11.52
CA GLU A 290 -23.63 2.46 -12.61
C GLU A 290 -25.13 2.19 -12.77
N PRO A 291 -26.03 3.01 -12.17
CA PRO A 291 -27.47 2.76 -12.27
C PRO A 291 -28.01 3.02 -13.66
N THR A 292 -27.21 3.57 -14.55
CA THR A 292 -27.57 3.96 -15.91
C THR A 292 -26.97 3.06 -16.99
N LEU A 293 -26.15 2.07 -16.65
CA LEU A 293 -25.69 1.10 -17.61
C LEU A 293 -26.87 0.27 -18.11
N ASP A 294 -27.08 0.34 -19.42
CA ASP A 294 -28.01 -0.57 -20.12
C ASP A 294 -27.59 -2.01 -19.80
N PRO A 295 -28.49 -2.88 -19.27
CA PRO A 295 -28.19 -4.28 -19.05
C PRO A 295 -27.58 -4.99 -20.27
N GLY A 296 -27.91 -4.54 -21.49
CA GLY A 296 -27.27 -4.99 -22.72
C GLY A 296 -25.77 -4.70 -22.83
N CYS A 297 -25.27 -3.71 -22.11
CA CYS A 297 -23.83 -3.43 -22.04
C CYS A 297 -23.04 -4.40 -21.16
N TYR A 298 -23.69 -5.14 -20.25
CA TYR A 298 -23.03 -6.21 -19.51
C TYR A 298 -22.79 -7.46 -20.37
N GLU A 299 -23.54 -7.63 -21.46
CA GLU A 299 -23.30 -8.69 -22.46
C GLU A 299 -22.25 -8.27 -23.50
N CYS A 300 -21.95 -7.00 -23.60
CA CYS A 300 -20.77 -6.55 -24.33
C CYS A 300 -19.58 -6.97 -23.48
N ASP A 301 -18.77 -7.90 -23.96
CA ASP A 301 -17.45 -8.21 -23.41
C ASP A 301 -16.62 -6.92 -23.36
N PHE A 302 -16.83 -6.12 -22.32
CA PHE A 302 -15.91 -5.03 -22.02
C PHE A 302 -14.59 -5.68 -21.65
N PRO A 303 -13.58 -5.65 -22.51
CA PRO A 303 -12.27 -6.12 -22.13
C PRO A 303 -11.84 -5.22 -20.98
N ILE A 304 -11.61 -5.82 -19.85
CA ILE A 304 -11.06 -5.15 -18.70
C ILE A 304 -9.67 -4.66 -19.11
N GLY A 305 -9.49 -3.36 -19.16
CA GLY A 305 -8.32 -2.72 -19.77
C GLY A 305 -8.67 -2.26 -21.19
N PHE A 306 -9.56 -1.27 -21.29
CA PHE A 306 -9.73 -0.53 -22.53
C PHE A 306 -8.38 0.03 -22.95
N PRO A 307 -7.87 -0.29 -24.15
CA PRO A 307 -6.90 0.57 -24.79
C PRO A 307 -7.58 1.94 -24.91
N VAL A 308 -6.92 2.97 -24.40
CA VAL A 308 -7.43 4.36 -24.39
C VAL A 308 -7.91 4.86 -25.77
N GLY A 309 -7.57 4.17 -26.85
CA GLY A 309 -7.98 4.47 -28.22
C GLY A 309 -9.31 3.86 -28.68
N GLU A 310 -10.02 3.08 -27.86
CA GLU A 310 -11.31 2.47 -28.26
C GLU A 310 -12.54 3.07 -27.58
N VAL A 311 -12.35 4.03 -26.66
CA VAL A 311 -13.46 4.72 -25.97
C VAL A 311 -14.40 5.42 -26.96
N ASP A 312 -13.89 5.93 -28.07
CA ASP A 312 -14.69 6.60 -29.11
C ASP A 312 -15.67 5.68 -29.83
N LYS A 313 -15.49 4.35 -29.76
CA LYS A 313 -16.44 3.40 -30.37
C LYS A 313 -17.73 3.25 -29.55
N PHE A 314 -17.75 3.70 -28.30
CA PHE A 314 -18.91 3.63 -27.42
C PHE A 314 -19.66 4.95 -27.29
N ASN A 315 -19.10 6.04 -27.81
CA ASN A 315 -19.80 7.31 -28.00
C ASN A 315 -20.58 7.23 -29.32
N GLY A 316 -21.54 6.32 -29.40
CA GLY A 316 -22.49 6.27 -30.49
C GLY A 316 -23.24 7.59 -30.61
N PRO A 317 -23.90 7.85 -31.77
CA PRO A 317 -24.47 9.13 -32.09
C PRO A 317 -25.51 9.62 -31.12
#